data_8890de3b91bdbb86a4e0ac891022b97b
#
_entry.id   8890de3b91bdbb86a4e0ac891022b97b
#
_cell.length_a   1.000
_cell.length_b   1.000
_cell.length_c   1.000
_cell.angle_alpha   90.00
_cell.angle_beta   90.00
_cell.angle_gamma   90.00
#
_symmetry.space_group_name_H-M   'P 1'
#
loop_
_entity.id
_entity.type
_entity.pdbx_description
1 polymer ?
#
loop_
_entity_poly.entity_id
_entity_poly.type
_entity_poly.pdbx_seq_one_letter_code
_entity_poly.pdbx_strand_id
1 'polypeptide(L)'
;MSSRGGLTVVSGPTAVGKGTVVARLAEQHPEIFVSVSVTTRAPRPGEIDGVHYHFVSAEEFDALIAEGALLEWATVHGVHRYGTPRAPVLQAIAEGRPAVLEIDLQGARQVRASWPDARFVFLAPPSWDELVRRQVGRGTESAMQRERRLETARAEMEAQAEFDFVVVNGEIGQAVKDLVAFLCL
;
A
#
# COMPACT_ATOMS: atom_id res chain seq x y z
N MET A 1 6.19 24.66 12.45
CA MET A 1 4.73 24.61 12.20
C MET A 1 4.34 23.16 12.21
N SER A 2 3.52 22.73 13.18
CA SER A 2 3.13 21.33 13.36
C SER A 2 2.38 20.86 12.11
N SER A 3 2.91 19.88 11.38
CA SER A 3 2.19 19.16 10.32
C SER A 3 1.06 18.36 10.96
N ARG A 4 -0.10 18.99 11.12
CA ARG A 4 -1.32 18.30 11.54
C ARG A 4 -1.62 17.22 10.52
N GLY A 5 -1.89 16.03 11.02
CA GLY A 5 -2.23 14.79 10.36
C GLY A 5 -2.56 14.87 8.85
N GLY A 6 -1.59 14.57 8.01
CA GLY A 6 -1.77 14.50 6.56
C GLY A 6 -1.97 13.07 6.09
N LEU A 7 -2.56 12.91 4.91
CA LEU A 7 -2.66 11.62 4.24
C LEU A 7 -1.39 11.36 3.42
N THR A 8 -0.77 10.20 3.63
CA THR A 8 0.36 9.73 2.81
C THR A 8 0.05 8.36 2.22
N VAL A 9 0.26 8.25 0.93
CA VAL A 9 0.12 7.00 0.17
C VAL A 9 1.49 6.39 -0.06
N VAL A 10 1.68 5.15 0.34
CA VAL A 10 2.86 4.33 0.04
C VAL A 10 2.49 3.31 -1.02
N SER A 11 3.13 3.40 -2.18
CA SER A 11 2.95 2.43 -3.26
C SER A 11 4.32 1.98 -3.80
N GLY A 12 4.32 1.10 -4.77
CA GLY A 12 5.53 0.55 -5.37
C GLY A 12 5.27 -0.85 -5.93
N PRO A 13 6.25 -1.45 -6.62
CA PRO A 13 6.04 -2.68 -7.35
C PRO A 13 5.71 -3.86 -6.43
N THR A 14 5.04 -4.85 -7.00
CA THR A 14 4.78 -6.12 -6.33
C THR A 14 6.09 -6.74 -5.86
N ALA A 15 6.09 -7.32 -4.64
CA ALA A 15 7.25 -7.93 -3.98
C ALA A 15 8.38 -6.97 -3.55
N VAL A 16 8.20 -5.65 -3.63
CA VAL A 16 9.18 -4.68 -3.11
C VAL A 16 9.28 -4.70 -1.58
N GLY A 17 8.27 -5.25 -0.88
CA GLY A 17 8.25 -5.34 0.59
C GLY A 17 7.45 -4.23 1.27
N LYS A 18 6.45 -3.64 0.59
CA LYS A 18 5.56 -2.62 1.17
C LYS A 18 5.01 -3.02 2.54
N GLY A 19 4.32 -4.16 2.60
CA GLY A 19 3.70 -4.63 3.83
C GLY A 19 4.67 -4.80 4.99
N THR A 20 5.90 -5.25 4.72
CA THR A 20 6.93 -5.41 5.75
C THR A 20 7.41 -4.07 6.30
N VAL A 21 7.65 -3.09 5.41
CA VAL A 21 8.08 -1.73 5.82
C VAL A 21 6.97 -1.03 6.59
N VAL A 22 5.72 -1.10 6.10
CA VAL A 22 4.57 -0.45 6.73
C VAL A 22 4.19 -1.11 8.07
N ALA A 23 4.26 -2.44 8.17
CA ALA A 23 4.08 -3.13 9.46
C ALA A 23 5.14 -2.71 10.48
N ARG A 24 6.41 -2.62 10.08
CA ARG A 24 7.50 -2.15 10.94
C ARG A 24 7.31 -0.68 11.34
N LEU A 25 6.83 0.16 10.43
CA LEU A 25 6.46 1.54 10.75
C LEU A 25 5.39 1.59 11.85
N ALA A 26 4.30 0.83 11.70
CA ALA A 26 3.21 0.77 12.67
C ALA A 26 3.66 0.29 14.06
N GLU A 27 4.58 -0.69 14.12
CA GLU A 27 5.15 -1.21 15.37
C GLU A 27 6.00 -0.16 16.09
N GLN A 28 6.80 0.62 15.37
CA GLN A 28 7.75 1.58 15.95
C GLN A 28 7.14 2.97 16.18
N HIS A 29 6.08 3.30 15.47
CA HIS A 29 5.44 4.61 15.44
C HIS A 29 3.92 4.50 15.62
N PRO A 30 3.43 4.13 16.83
CA PRO A 30 1.98 3.95 17.09
C PRO A 30 1.18 5.26 16.98
N GLU A 31 1.83 6.42 16.98
CA GLU A 31 1.23 7.71 16.69
C GLU A 31 0.77 7.86 15.24
N ILE A 32 1.36 7.10 14.31
CA ILE A 32 0.99 7.07 12.90
C ILE A 32 -0.15 6.06 12.72
N PHE A 33 -1.23 6.49 12.11
CA PHE A 33 -2.31 5.59 11.72
C PHE A 33 -1.97 4.89 10.41
N VAL A 34 -1.88 3.58 10.43
CA VAL A 34 -1.76 2.75 9.21
C VAL A 34 -3.11 2.13 8.92
N SER A 35 -3.64 2.38 7.72
CA SER A 35 -4.94 1.84 7.33
C SER A 35 -4.87 0.32 7.12
N VAL A 36 -5.92 -0.39 7.56
CA VAL A 36 -6.14 -1.80 7.25
C VAL A 36 -7.11 -1.89 6.09
N SER A 37 -6.66 -2.41 4.95
CA SER A 37 -7.48 -2.53 3.74
C SER A 37 -8.51 -3.66 3.85
N VAL A 38 -9.62 -3.53 3.16
CA VAL A 38 -10.58 -4.63 2.93
C VAL A 38 -10.18 -5.42 1.68
N THR A 39 -10.44 -6.72 1.66
CA THR A 39 -10.17 -7.56 0.49
C THR A 39 -11.18 -8.69 0.35
N THR A 40 -11.47 -9.07 -0.91
CA THR A 40 -12.26 -10.26 -1.24
C THR A 40 -11.40 -11.54 -1.34
N ARG A 41 -10.08 -11.42 -1.15
CA ARG A 41 -9.18 -12.56 -1.11
C ARG A 41 -9.33 -13.32 0.21
N ALA A 42 -9.36 -14.63 0.15
CA ALA A 42 -9.28 -15.46 1.36
C ALA A 42 -7.96 -15.20 2.13
N PRO A 43 -7.99 -15.26 3.47
CA PRO A 43 -6.79 -15.10 4.29
C PRO A 43 -5.75 -16.19 3.97
N ARG A 44 -4.48 -15.82 3.98
CA ARG A 44 -3.35 -16.76 3.90
C ARG A 44 -3.01 -17.30 5.29
N PRO A 45 -2.30 -18.43 5.40
CA PRO A 45 -1.81 -18.91 6.69
C PRO A 45 -1.04 -17.82 7.44
N GLY A 46 -1.44 -17.56 8.68
CA GLY A 46 -0.85 -16.53 9.54
C GLY A 46 -1.43 -15.13 9.39
N GLU A 47 -2.29 -14.86 8.41
CA GLU A 47 -3.02 -13.59 8.33
C GLU A 47 -4.20 -13.57 9.31
N ILE A 48 -4.40 -12.44 9.97
CA ILE A 48 -5.42 -12.20 10.99
C ILE A 48 -6.35 -11.10 10.49
N ASP A 49 -7.66 -11.39 10.56
CA ASP A 49 -8.70 -10.42 10.22
C ASP A 49 -8.63 -9.19 11.12
N GLY A 50 -8.82 -8.00 10.53
CA GLY A 50 -8.71 -6.72 11.22
C GLY A 50 -7.29 -6.26 11.54
N VAL A 51 -6.27 -7.10 11.29
CA VAL A 51 -4.85 -6.76 11.49
C VAL A 51 -4.13 -6.60 10.16
N HIS A 52 -4.17 -7.64 9.32
CA HIS A 52 -3.53 -7.61 8.01
C HIS A 52 -4.47 -7.06 6.93
N TYR A 53 -5.70 -7.52 6.97
CA TYR A 53 -6.81 -7.08 6.12
C TYR A 53 -8.14 -7.27 6.87
N HIS A 54 -9.19 -6.60 6.40
CA HIS A 54 -10.57 -7.01 6.65
C HIS A 54 -10.99 -7.92 5.51
N PHE A 55 -11.18 -9.21 5.80
CA PHE A 55 -11.58 -10.20 4.81
C PHE A 55 -13.08 -10.21 4.67
N VAL A 56 -13.60 -9.85 3.49
CA VAL A 56 -15.04 -9.69 3.23
C VAL A 56 -15.46 -10.51 2.01
N SER A 57 -16.75 -10.80 1.90
CA SER A 57 -17.32 -11.40 0.69
C SER A 57 -17.35 -10.43 -0.48
N ALA A 58 -17.65 -10.94 -1.68
CA ALA A 58 -17.81 -10.10 -2.86
C ALA A 58 -19.02 -9.16 -2.71
N GLU A 59 -20.11 -9.66 -2.13
CA GLU A 59 -21.33 -8.90 -1.88
C GLU A 59 -21.13 -7.79 -0.85
N GLU A 60 -20.39 -8.06 0.23
CA GLU A 60 -20.04 -7.05 1.24
C GLU A 60 -19.14 -5.96 0.62
N PHE A 61 -18.20 -6.35 -0.25
CA PHE A 61 -17.36 -5.39 -0.95
C PHE A 61 -18.16 -4.50 -1.90
N ASP A 62 -19.14 -5.07 -2.62
CA ASP A 62 -20.05 -4.31 -3.48
C ASP A 62 -20.90 -3.31 -2.68
N ALA A 63 -21.36 -3.70 -1.48
CA ALA A 63 -22.06 -2.79 -0.59
C ALA A 63 -21.18 -1.62 -0.15
N LEU A 64 -19.91 -1.87 0.23
CA LEU A 64 -18.95 -0.80 0.59
C LEU A 64 -18.73 0.19 -0.56
N ILE A 65 -18.67 -0.30 -1.82
CA ILE A 65 -18.59 0.57 -2.99
C ILE A 65 -19.85 1.42 -3.14
N ALA A 66 -21.02 0.79 -3.08
CA ALA A 66 -22.31 1.47 -3.26
C ALA A 66 -22.56 2.55 -2.20
N GLU A 67 -22.11 2.33 -0.99
CA GLU A 67 -22.20 3.28 0.14
C GLU A 67 -21.14 4.38 0.10
N GLY A 68 -20.17 4.33 -0.83
CA GLY A 68 -19.03 5.26 -0.85
C GLY A 68 -18.13 5.13 0.38
N ALA A 69 -18.12 3.97 1.02
CA ALA A 69 -17.38 3.68 2.24
C ALA A 69 -15.87 3.49 2.02
N LEU A 70 -15.42 3.43 0.77
CA LEU A 70 -14.02 3.28 0.39
C LEU A 70 -13.43 4.62 -0.11
N LEU A 71 -12.17 4.90 0.22
CA LEU A 71 -11.40 6.00 -0.35
C LEU A 71 -10.97 5.70 -1.78
N GLU A 72 -10.56 4.49 -2.01
CA GLU A 72 -10.15 3.90 -3.28
C GLU A 72 -10.42 2.41 -3.26
N TRP A 73 -10.47 1.79 -4.42
CA TRP A 73 -10.47 0.36 -4.56
C TRP A 73 -9.94 -0.06 -5.93
N ALA A 74 -9.34 -1.25 -6.01
CA ALA A 74 -8.80 -1.80 -7.23
C ALA A 74 -8.99 -3.32 -7.31
N THR A 75 -9.07 -3.83 -8.55
CA THR A 75 -8.98 -5.26 -8.81
C THR A 75 -7.54 -5.62 -9.14
N VAL A 76 -6.92 -6.41 -8.28
CA VAL A 76 -5.52 -6.80 -8.42
C VAL A 76 -5.43 -8.17 -9.11
N HIS A 77 -4.60 -8.26 -10.13
CA HIS A 77 -4.42 -9.45 -10.98
C HIS A 77 -5.73 -10.01 -11.58
N GLY A 78 -6.74 -9.14 -11.74
CA GLY A 78 -8.03 -9.51 -12.36
C GLY A 78 -8.91 -10.45 -11.54
N VAL A 79 -8.59 -10.73 -10.27
CA VAL A 79 -9.27 -11.74 -9.46
C VAL A 79 -9.79 -11.18 -8.13
N HIS A 80 -8.93 -10.52 -7.37
CA HIS A 80 -9.26 -10.08 -6.01
C HIS A 80 -9.35 -8.56 -5.93
N ARG A 81 -10.33 -8.09 -5.19
CA ARG A 81 -10.51 -6.65 -4.93
C ARG A 81 -9.88 -6.27 -3.60
N TYR A 82 -9.33 -5.08 -3.58
CA TYR A 82 -8.76 -4.44 -2.39
C TYR A 82 -9.27 -3.01 -2.33
N GLY A 83 -9.48 -2.49 -1.15
CA GLY A 83 -9.92 -1.11 -0.97
C GLY A 83 -9.60 -0.58 0.41
N THR A 84 -9.52 0.73 0.54
CA THR A 84 -9.21 1.40 1.80
C THR A 84 -10.49 1.95 2.43
N PRO A 85 -10.88 1.49 3.64
CA PRO A 85 -12.01 2.05 4.36
C PRO A 85 -11.82 3.55 4.64
N ARG A 86 -12.80 4.36 4.27
CA ARG A 86 -12.76 5.83 4.36
C ARG A 86 -12.81 6.33 5.80
N ALA A 87 -13.75 5.81 6.60
CA ALA A 87 -14.06 6.36 7.91
C ALA A 87 -12.87 6.35 8.89
N PRO A 88 -12.10 5.24 9.06
CA PRO A 88 -10.95 5.22 9.96
C PRO A 88 -9.85 6.21 9.57
N VAL A 89 -9.63 6.40 8.27
CA VAL A 89 -8.62 7.35 7.76
C VAL A 89 -9.02 8.78 8.08
N LEU A 90 -10.29 9.15 7.81
CA LEU A 90 -10.81 10.48 8.13
C LEU A 90 -10.77 10.77 9.63
N GLN A 91 -11.10 9.78 10.46
CA GLN A 91 -11.03 9.89 11.91
C GLN A 91 -9.60 10.16 12.37
N ALA A 92 -8.62 9.40 11.93
CA ALA A 92 -7.22 9.57 12.30
C ALA A 92 -6.71 10.99 11.94
N ILE A 93 -7.06 11.47 10.75
CA ILE A 93 -6.70 12.82 10.28
C ILE A 93 -7.38 13.90 11.15
N ALA A 94 -8.65 13.73 11.49
CA ALA A 94 -9.39 14.64 12.36
C ALA A 94 -8.81 14.70 13.78
N GLU A 95 -8.24 13.60 14.27
CA GLU A 95 -7.51 13.50 15.53
C GLU A 95 -6.09 14.10 15.46
N GLY A 96 -5.67 14.60 14.28
CA GLY A 96 -4.35 15.16 14.05
C GLY A 96 -3.24 14.11 13.89
N ARG A 97 -3.57 12.84 13.69
CA ARG A 97 -2.64 11.74 13.46
C ARG A 97 -2.28 11.66 11.96
N PRO A 98 -1.01 11.51 11.60
CA PRO A 98 -0.63 11.16 10.24
C PRO A 98 -1.26 9.83 9.82
N ALA A 99 -1.85 9.77 8.65
CA ALA A 99 -2.46 8.56 8.09
C ALA A 99 -1.63 8.03 6.92
N VAL A 100 -1.36 6.74 6.91
CA VAL A 100 -0.60 6.04 5.87
C VAL A 100 -1.48 4.98 5.22
N LEU A 101 -1.57 5.02 3.89
CA LEU A 101 -2.19 3.98 3.08
C LEU A 101 -1.11 3.16 2.37
N GLU A 102 -1.20 1.84 2.46
CA GLU A 102 -0.41 0.91 1.64
C GLU A 102 -1.31 0.35 0.54
N ILE A 103 -1.13 0.86 -0.67
CA ILE A 103 -2.00 0.52 -1.81
C ILE A 103 -1.19 0.29 -3.10
N ASP A 104 -1.84 -0.27 -4.12
CA ASP A 104 -1.25 -0.43 -5.44
C ASP A 104 -1.27 0.89 -6.24
N LEU A 105 -0.69 0.86 -7.44
CA LEU A 105 -0.62 2.03 -8.32
C LEU A 105 -2.00 2.52 -8.75
N GLN A 106 -2.97 1.63 -8.97
CA GLN A 106 -4.32 2.02 -9.37
C GLN A 106 -5.01 2.79 -8.23
N GLY A 107 -4.92 2.28 -7.01
CA GLY A 107 -5.43 2.95 -5.81
C GLY A 107 -4.73 4.29 -5.57
N ALA A 108 -3.41 4.37 -5.73
CA ALA A 108 -2.64 5.60 -5.58
C ALA A 108 -3.14 6.71 -6.54
N ARG A 109 -3.39 6.36 -7.80
CA ARG A 109 -3.93 7.30 -8.79
C ARG A 109 -5.36 7.76 -8.47
N GLN A 110 -6.22 6.88 -7.91
CA GLN A 110 -7.56 7.26 -7.44
C GLN A 110 -7.49 8.23 -6.26
N VAL A 111 -6.62 7.96 -5.27
CA VAL A 111 -6.41 8.88 -4.15
C VAL A 111 -5.87 10.22 -4.65
N ARG A 112 -4.93 10.24 -5.59
CA ARG A 112 -4.42 11.49 -6.17
C ARG A 112 -5.51 12.34 -6.81
N ALA A 113 -6.46 11.71 -7.49
CA ALA A 113 -7.58 12.41 -8.12
C ALA A 113 -8.62 12.94 -7.11
N SER A 114 -8.86 12.19 -6.03
CA SER A 114 -9.90 12.51 -5.02
C SER A 114 -9.37 13.28 -3.81
N TRP A 115 -8.06 13.27 -3.55
CA TRP A 115 -7.39 13.91 -2.43
C TRP A 115 -6.09 14.60 -2.87
N PRO A 116 -6.14 15.76 -3.52
CA PRO A 116 -4.97 16.44 -4.09
C PRO A 116 -3.87 16.80 -3.07
N ASP A 117 -4.25 17.00 -1.81
CA ASP A 117 -3.32 17.34 -0.72
C ASP A 117 -2.61 16.11 -0.11
N ALA A 118 -2.93 14.90 -0.56
CA ALA A 118 -2.20 13.71 -0.14
C ALA A 118 -0.77 13.72 -0.68
N ARG A 119 0.15 13.17 0.11
CA ARG A 119 1.55 12.98 -0.31
C ARG A 119 1.77 11.55 -0.77
N PHE A 120 2.64 11.35 -1.75
CA PHE A 120 2.84 10.06 -2.40
C PHE A 120 4.29 9.61 -2.32
N VAL A 121 4.52 8.45 -1.70
CA VAL A 121 5.83 7.82 -1.55
C VAL A 121 5.89 6.56 -2.41
N PHE A 122 6.89 6.48 -3.26
CA PHE A 122 7.21 5.27 -4.00
C PHE A 122 8.26 4.45 -3.25
N LEU A 123 7.91 3.22 -2.89
CA LEU A 123 8.87 2.28 -2.34
C LEU A 123 9.53 1.52 -3.48
N ALA A 124 10.82 1.82 -3.71
CA ALA A 124 11.61 1.22 -4.77
C ALA A 124 12.47 0.04 -4.25
N PRO A 125 12.72 -0.98 -5.06
CA PRO A 125 13.76 -1.97 -4.75
C PRO A 125 15.15 -1.33 -4.93
N PRO A 126 16.21 -1.87 -4.29
CA PRO A 126 17.57 -1.38 -4.49
C PRO A 126 18.09 -1.63 -5.91
N SER A 127 17.55 -2.63 -6.61
CA SER A 127 17.81 -2.90 -8.01
C SER A 127 16.69 -3.74 -8.63
N TRP A 128 16.62 -3.76 -9.96
CA TRP A 128 15.71 -4.64 -10.69
C TRP A 128 15.97 -6.11 -10.39
N ASP A 129 17.22 -6.53 -10.35
CA ASP A 129 17.61 -7.92 -10.08
C ASP A 129 17.15 -8.38 -8.68
N GLU A 130 17.23 -7.49 -7.71
CA GLU A 130 16.71 -7.76 -6.36
C GLU A 130 15.20 -7.95 -6.36
N LEU A 131 14.44 -7.13 -7.09
CA LEU A 131 13.00 -7.28 -7.22
C LEU A 131 12.63 -8.61 -7.87
N VAL A 132 13.32 -8.98 -8.95
CA VAL A 132 13.15 -10.27 -9.63
C VAL A 132 13.42 -11.42 -8.67
N ARG A 133 14.51 -11.36 -7.90
CA ARG A 133 14.88 -12.40 -6.92
C ARG A 133 13.79 -12.55 -5.84
N ARG A 134 13.25 -11.46 -5.31
CA ARG A 134 12.16 -11.47 -4.32
C ARG A 134 10.87 -12.05 -4.88
N GLN A 135 10.58 -11.85 -6.17
CA GLN A 135 9.43 -12.45 -6.83
C GLN A 135 9.59 -13.95 -7.05
N VAL A 136 10.75 -14.40 -7.48
CA VAL A 136 11.03 -15.83 -7.77
C VAL A 136 11.05 -16.69 -6.50
N GLY A 137 11.46 -16.15 -5.38
CA GLY A 137 11.54 -16.87 -4.09
C GLY A 137 10.22 -17.38 -3.51
N ARG A 138 9.08 -17.06 -4.12
CA ARG A 138 7.75 -17.53 -3.71
C ARG A 138 7.32 -18.88 -4.31
N GLY A 139 8.09 -19.47 -5.23
CA GLY A 139 8.22 -20.89 -5.54
C GLY A 139 7.06 -21.69 -6.14
N THR A 140 5.86 -21.12 -6.35
CA THR A 140 4.66 -21.89 -6.76
C THR A 140 4.06 -21.49 -8.11
N GLU A 141 4.75 -20.69 -8.91
CA GLU A 141 4.19 -20.06 -10.11
C GLU A 141 4.73 -20.67 -11.42
N SER A 142 3.84 -20.72 -12.43
CA SER A 142 4.24 -21.06 -13.78
C SER A 142 5.13 -19.96 -14.40
N ALA A 143 5.93 -20.31 -15.41
CA ALA A 143 6.78 -19.35 -16.12
C ALA A 143 5.96 -18.17 -16.69
N MET A 144 4.77 -18.45 -17.23
CA MET A 144 3.87 -17.44 -17.79
C MET A 144 3.32 -16.46 -16.71
N GLN A 145 2.99 -16.97 -15.53
CA GLN A 145 2.55 -16.12 -14.41
C GLN A 145 3.66 -15.20 -13.92
N ARG A 146 4.88 -15.73 -13.86
CA ARG A 146 6.07 -14.95 -13.50
C ARG A 146 6.36 -13.85 -14.52
N GLU A 147 6.27 -14.15 -15.81
CA GLU A 147 6.50 -13.18 -16.88
C GLU A 147 5.50 -12.01 -16.80
N ARG A 148 4.20 -12.31 -16.67
CA ARG A 148 3.16 -11.28 -16.47
C ARG A 148 3.40 -10.41 -15.23
N ARG A 149 3.90 -10.99 -14.14
CA ARG A 149 4.24 -10.23 -12.93
C ARG A 149 5.44 -9.31 -13.14
N LEU A 150 6.44 -9.77 -13.89
CA LEU A 150 7.60 -8.95 -14.22
C LEU A 150 7.22 -7.79 -15.16
N GLU A 151 6.32 -8.02 -16.12
CA GLU A 151 5.77 -6.96 -16.97
C GLU A 151 5.01 -5.92 -16.13
N THR A 152 4.13 -6.38 -15.22
CA THR A 152 3.43 -5.50 -14.27
C THR A 152 4.42 -4.70 -13.43
N ALA A 153 5.44 -5.35 -12.88
CA ALA A 153 6.45 -4.69 -12.06
C ALA A 153 7.27 -3.64 -12.84
N ARG A 154 7.54 -3.85 -14.13
CA ARG A 154 8.18 -2.84 -14.99
C ARG A 154 7.30 -1.60 -15.14
N ALA A 155 6.03 -1.80 -15.47
CA ALA A 155 5.07 -0.70 -15.57
C ALA A 155 4.90 0.05 -14.25
N GLU A 156 4.90 -0.67 -13.11
CA GLU A 156 4.87 -0.08 -11.78
C GLU A 156 6.14 0.72 -11.48
N MET A 157 7.32 0.25 -11.91
CA MET A 157 8.59 0.99 -11.75
C MET A 157 8.64 2.27 -12.59
N GLU A 158 8.09 2.26 -13.80
CA GLU A 158 8.00 3.46 -14.66
C GLU A 158 7.14 4.56 -14.02
N ALA A 159 6.13 4.18 -13.23
CA ALA A 159 5.27 5.11 -12.52
C ALA A 159 5.96 5.83 -11.34
N GLN A 160 7.20 5.52 -11.00
CA GLN A 160 7.96 6.19 -9.93
C GLN A 160 7.96 7.71 -10.08
N ALA A 161 8.00 8.22 -11.31
CA ALA A 161 7.99 9.65 -11.60
C ALA A 161 6.66 10.36 -11.21
N GLU A 162 5.60 9.61 -10.95
CA GLU A 162 4.32 10.16 -10.49
C GLU A 162 4.32 10.47 -8.98
N PHE A 163 5.34 10.07 -8.22
CA PHE A 163 5.39 10.16 -6.77
C PHE A 163 6.25 11.33 -6.29
N ASP A 164 5.90 11.86 -5.11
CA ASP A 164 6.56 13.04 -4.55
C ASP A 164 7.92 12.69 -3.92
N PHE A 165 8.07 11.45 -3.45
CA PHE A 165 9.27 10.96 -2.80
C PHE A 165 9.52 9.48 -3.10
N VAL A 166 10.79 9.09 -3.12
CA VAL A 166 11.21 7.70 -3.34
C VAL A 166 11.99 7.20 -2.14
N VAL A 167 11.55 6.10 -1.57
CA VAL A 167 12.25 5.36 -0.51
C VAL A 167 12.79 4.07 -1.11
N VAL A 168 14.08 3.82 -0.97
CA VAL A 168 14.70 2.57 -1.45
C VAL A 168 14.68 1.51 -0.34
N ASN A 169 13.97 0.42 -0.56
CA ASN A 169 13.93 -0.72 0.36
C ASN A 169 15.08 -1.70 0.13
N GLY A 170 16.29 -1.26 0.42
CA GLY A 170 17.48 -2.10 0.53
C GLY A 170 17.54 -2.79 1.89
N GLU A 171 17.42 -2.01 2.95
CA GLU A 171 17.33 -2.42 4.34
C GLU A 171 16.05 -1.86 4.97
N ILE A 172 15.25 -2.72 5.63
CA ILE A 172 13.94 -2.34 6.17
C ILE A 172 14.06 -1.20 7.19
N GLY A 173 15.04 -1.28 8.08
CA GLY A 173 15.24 -0.27 9.12
C GLY A 173 15.56 1.11 8.55
N GLN A 174 16.33 1.19 7.46
CA GLN A 174 16.61 2.45 6.79
C GLN A 174 15.38 2.96 6.03
N ALA A 175 14.66 2.09 5.33
CA ALA A 175 13.43 2.46 4.64
C ALA A 175 12.36 3.05 5.58
N VAL A 176 12.23 2.48 6.79
CA VAL A 176 11.33 3.04 7.82
C VAL A 176 11.78 4.43 8.27
N LYS A 177 13.09 4.64 8.53
CA LYS A 177 13.62 5.96 8.91
C LYS A 177 13.36 7.02 7.84
N ASP A 178 13.60 6.66 6.58
CA ASP A 178 13.39 7.58 5.44
C ASP A 178 11.90 7.93 5.30
N LEU A 179 11.02 6.93 5.49
CA LEU A 179 9.57 7.15 5.45
C LEU A 179 9.11 8.04 6.61
N VAL A 180 9.60 7.82 7.83
CA VAL A 180 9.29 8.66 9.01
C VAL A 180 9.76 10.08 8.79
N ALA A 181 10.98 10.27 8.29
CA ALA A 181 11.50 11.62 7.98
C ALA A 181 10.59 12.36 6.99
N PHE A 182 10.07 11.66 5.98
CA PHE A 182 9.12 12.25 5.03
C PHE A 182 7.75 12.55 5.67
N LEU A 183 7.27 11.70 6.57
CA LEU A 183 5.98 11.89 7.25
C LEU A 183 5.99 13.07 8.23
N CYS A 184 7.13 13.35 8.84
CA CYS A 184 7.30 14.39 9.84
C CYS A 184 7.62 15.79 9.24
N LEU A 185 7.86 15.87 7.92
CA LEU A 185 8.11 17.13 7.20
C LEU A 185 6.81 17.72 6.68
#